data_5012e98432c7649bdd41cec0ef81ce6c
#
_entry.id   5012e98432c7649bdd41cec0ef81ce6c
#
_cell.length_a   1.000
_cell.length_b   1.000
_cell.length_c   1.000
_cell.angle_alpha   90.00
_cell.angle_beta   90.00
_cell.angle_gamma   90.00
#
_symmetry.space_group_name_H-M   'P 1'
#
loop_
_entity.id
_entity.type
_entity.pdbx_description
1 polymer ?
#
loop_
_entity_poly.entity_id
_entity_poly.type
_entity_poly.pdbx_seq_one_letter_code
_entity_poly.pdbx_strand_id
1 'polypeptide(L)' 'MSPTETRRPRPVTGWHSLTRAELRVARLVATGLSNRAVAAHLVVSPHTVDTHLRHVYAKLAIRSRVQLVRHALQFDSGD' A
#
# COMPACT_ATOMS: atom_id res chain seq x y z
N MET A 1 6.03 5.24 33.88
CA MET A 1 5.17 5.16 32.71
C MET A 1 5.83 4.35 31.61
N SER A 2 5.07 3.50 31.00
CA SER A 2 5.60 2.66 29.95
C SER A 2 5.67 3.42 28.61
N PRO A 3 6.78 3.31 27.89
CA PRO A 3 6.87 3.95 26.58
C PRO A 3 5.85 3.40 25.58
N THR A 4 5.28 2.23 25.83
CA THR A 4 4.29 1.69 24.93
C THR A 4 3.01 2.50 24.90
N GLU A 5 2.78 3.31 25.90
CA GLU A 5 1.58 4.15 25.95
C GLU A 5 1.57 5.23 24.90
N THR A 6 2.73 5.63 24.44
CA THR A 6 2.84 6.64 23.39
C THR A 6 2.82 6.04 22.00
N ARG A 7 2.85 4.73 21.93
CA ARG A 7 2.97 4.03 20.66
C ARG A 7 1.68 3.28 20.37
N ARG A 8 0.97 3.71 19.37
CA ARG A 8 -0.24 3.02 18.98
C ARG A 8 0.09 1.83 18.08
N PRO A 9 -0.57 0.70 18.32
CA PRO A 9 -0.42 -0.41 17.37
C PRO A 9 -0.92 0.01 16.00
N ARG A 10 -0.25 -0.47 14.97
CA ARG A 10 -0.69 -0.23 13.61
C ARG A 10 -2.03 -0.94 13.39
N PRO A 11 -3.00 -0.32 12.75
CA PRO A 11 -4.23 -1.01 12.39
C PRO A 11 -3.93 -2.25 11.56
N VAL A 12 -4.76 -3.29 11.69
CA VAL A 12 -4.56 -4.52 10.92
C VAL A 12 -5.26 -4.48 9.57
N THR A 13 -6.14 -3.51 9.34
CA THR A 13 -6.85 -3.34 8.07
C THR A 13 -6.87 -1.87 7.70
N GLY A 14 -7.21 -1.59 6.43
CA GLY A 14 -7.34 -0.25 5.91
C GLY A 14 -6.04 0.36 5.46
N TRP A 15 -6.12 1.57 4.95
CA TRP A 15 -4.98 2.28 4.36
C TRP A 15 -3.81 2.40 5.34
N HIS A 16 -4.10 2.72 6.59
CA HIS A 16 -3.05 2.95 7.57
C HIS A 16 -2.42 1.67 8.11
N SER A 17 -2.92 0.49 7.67
CA SER A 17 -2.30 -0.78 8.03
C SER A 17 -1.20 -1.18 7.05
N LEU A 18 -1.06 -0.48 5.94
CA LEU A 18 -0.07 -0.82 4.92
C LEU A 18 1.34 -0.62 5.46
N THR A 19 2.21 -1.58 5.20
CA THR A 19 3.63 -1.41 5.51
C THR A 19 4.20 -0.34 4.58
N ARG A 20 5.41 0.12 4.88
CA ARG A 20 6.06 1.11 4.04
C ARG A 20 6.22 0.61 2.61
N ALA A 21 6.61 -0.64 2.44
CA ALA A 21 6.76 -1.22 1.10
C ALA A 21 5.42 -1.32 0.38
N GLU A 22 4.38 -1.76 1.08
CA GLU A 22 3.04 -1.84 0.52
C GLU A 22 2.52 -0.47 0.13
N LEU A 23 2.76 0.52 0.96
CA LEU A 23 2.33 1.89 0.68
C LEU A 23 3.01 2.44 -0.57
N ARG A 24 4.31 2.21 -0.72
CA ARG A 24 5.03 2.63 -1.92
C ARG A 24 4.44 2.00 -3.18
N VAL A 25 4.19 0.70 -3.12
CA VAL A 25 3.59 0.00 -4.25
C VAL A 25 2.21 0.57 -4.55
N ALA A 26 1.39 0.73 -3.51
CA ALA A 26 0.02 1.24 -3.68
C ALA A 26 0.02 2.64 -4.31
N ARG A 27 0.89 3.52 -3.86
CA ARG A 27 0.97 4.87 -4.40
C ARG A 27 1.38 4.88 -5.87
N LEU A 28 2.38 4.07 -6.23
CA LEU A 28 2.83 4.01 -7.62
C LEU A 28 1.76 3.42 -8.53
N VAL A 29 1.07 2.39 -8.07
CA VAL A 29 -0.03 1.81 -8.84
C VAL A 29 -1.14 2.84 -9.00
N ALA A 30 -1.43 3.62 -7.97
CA ALA A 30 -2.47 4.65 -8.02
C ALA A 30 -2.15 5.75 -9.02
N THR A 31 -0.88 5.97 -9.35
CA THR A 31 -0.50 6.94 -10.38
C THR A 31 -0.68 6.40 -11.79
N GLY A 32 -1.06 5.13 -11.95
CA GLY A 32 -1.31 4.53 -13.24
C GLY A 32 -0.21 3.63 -13.76
N LEU A 33 0.83 3.39 -12.98
CA LEU A 33 1.92 2.53 -13.43
C LEU A 33 1.50 1.07 -13.44
N SER A 34 2.01 0.33 -14.42
CA SER A 34 1.86 -1.12 -14.45
C SER A 34 2.72 -1.76 -13.37
N ASN A 35 2.43 -3.02 -13.06
CA ASN A 35 3.25 -3.75 -12.09
C ASN A 35 4.72 -3.78 -12.50
N ARG A 36 4.97 -3.94 -13.80
CA ARG A 36 6.32 -3.96 -14.33
C ARG A 36 7.03 -2.63 -14.13
N ALA A 37 6.32 -1.54 -14.39
CA ALA A 37 6.87 -0.20 -14.21
C ALA A 37 7.12 0.09 -12.73
N VAL A 38 6.22 -0.33 -11.86
CA VAL A 38 6.40 -0.20 -10.41
C VAL A 38 7.66 -0.97 -9.97
N ALA A 39 7.81 -2.20 -10.47
CA ALA A 39 8.97 -3.02 -10.14
C ALA A 39 10.28 -2.35 -10.57
N ALA A 40 10.30 -1.79 -11.76
CA ALA A 40 11.47 -1.08 -12.26
C ALA A 40 11.76 0.15 -11.40
N HIS A 41 10.72 0.88 -11.02
CA HIS A 41 10.87 2.08 -10.21
C HIS A 41 11.45 1.76 -8.83
N LEU A 42 11.02 0.66 -8.24
CA LEU A 42 11.45 0.25 -6.90
C LEU A 42 12.69 -0.65 -6.91
N VAL A 43 13.16 -1.03 -8.09
CA VAL A 43 14.31 -1.93 -8.26
C VAL A 43 14.05 -3.28 -7.58
N VAL A 44 12.89 -3.85 -7.87
CA VAL A 44 12.50 -5.18 -7.39
C VAL A 44 11.91 -5.97 -8.55
N SER A 45 11.63 -7.25 -8.33
CA SER A 45 11.00 -8.06 -9.37
C SER A 45 9.51 -7.76 -9.47
N PRO A 46 8.89 -7.96 -10.65
CA PRO A 46 7.44 -7.83 -10.78
C PRO A 46 6.69 -8.79 -9.85
N HIS A 47 7.27 -9.94 -9.56
CA HIS A 47 6.68 -10.89 -8.63
C HIS A 47 6.58 -10.29 -7.21
N THR A 48 7.59 -9.54 -6.80
CA THR A 48 7.58 -8.86 -5.51
C THR A 48 6.45 -7.82 -5.44
N VAL A 49 6.29 -7.06 -6.53
CA VAL A 49 5.18 -6.10 -6.61
C VAL A 49 3.83 -6.82 -6.51
N ASP A 50 3.69 -7.93 -7.21
CA ASP A 50 2.47 -8.71 -7.19
C ASP A 50 2.14 -9.19 -5.78
N THR A 51 3.14 -9.67 -5.06
CA THR A 51 2.97 -10.13 -3.68
C THR A 51 2.52 -8.98 -2.77
N HIS A 52 3.15 -7.82 -2.90
CA HIS A 52 2.76 -6.66 -2.11
C HIS A 52 1.33 -6.22 -2.44
N LEU A 53 0.95 -6.25 -3.71
CA LEU A 53 -0.41 -5.88 -4.11
C LEU A 53 -1.46 -6.82 -3.56
N ARG A 54 -1.17 -8.11 -3.48
CA ARG A 54 -2.10 -9.04 -2.84
C ARG A 54 -2.37 -8.65 -1.40
N HIS A 55 -1.31 -8.30 -0.68
CA HIS A 55 -1.45 -7.88 0.71
C HIS A 55 -2.22 -6.56 0.80
N VAL A 56 -1.93 -5.63 -0.09
CA VAL A 56 -2.64 -4.35 -0.14
C VAL A 56 -4.13 -4.59 -0.37
N TYR A 57 -4.47 -5.39 -1.37
CA TYR A 57 -5.86 -5.67 -1.69
C TYR A 57 -6.59 -6.33 -0.51
N ALA A 58 -5.93 -7.26 0.16
CA ALA A 58 -6.52 -7.90 1.32
C ALA A 58 -6.73 -6.92 2.47
N LYS A 59 -5.75 -6.07 2.74
CA LYS A 59 -5.83 -5.11 3.84
C LYS A 59 -6.87 -4.03 3.58
N LEU A 60 -7.06 -3.65 2.32
CA LEU A 60 -8.04 -2.64 1.95
C LEU A 60 -9.41 -3.24 1.64
N ALA A 61 -9.51 -4.56 1.61
CA ALA A 61 -10.74 -5.27 1.24
C ALA A 61 -11.25 -4.85 -0.13
N ILE A 62 -10.33 -4.75 -1.08
CA ILE A 62 -10.65 -4.33 -2.45
C ILE A 62 -10.26 -5.44 -3.42
N ARG A 63 -10.78 -5.34 -4.65
CA ARG A 63 -10.57 -6.39 -5.66
C ARG A 63 -10.02 -5.86 -6.98
N SER A 64 -9.87 -4.57 -7.14
CA SER A 64 -9.45 -4.01 -8.42
C SER A 64 -8.54 -2.81 -8.23
N ARG A 65 -7.81 -2.50 -9.30
CA ARG A 65 -6.95 -1.32 -9.31
C ARG A 65 -7.75 -0.02 -9.20
N VAL A 66 -8.95 0.00 -9.79
CA VAL A 66 -9.82 1.17 -9.69
C VAL A 66 -10.16 1.44 -8.23
N GLN A 67 -10.48 0.41 -7.49
CA GLN A 67 -10.76 0.56 -6.06
C GLN A 67 -9.53 1.04 -5.30
N LEU A 68 -8.36 0.57 -5.69
CA LEU A 68 -7.11 1.03 -5.08
C LEU A 68 -6.89 2.52 -5.32
N VAL A 69 -7.10 2.98 -6.55
CA VAL A 69 -6.99 4.40 -6.88
C VAL A 69 -7.93 5.22 -6.02
N ARG A 70 -9.16 4.77 -5.87
CA ARG A 70 -10.15 5.47 -5.03
C ARG A 70 -9.71 5.56 -3.58
N HIS A 71 -9.15 4.46 -3.05
CA HIS A 71 -8.62 4.45 -1.69
C HIS A 71 -7.49 5.44 -1.53
N ALA A 72 -6.57 5.46 -2.49
CA ALA A 72 -5.46 6.39 -2.44
C ALA A 72 -5.94 7.84 -2.46
N LEU A 73 -6.91 8.15 -3.32
CA LEU A 73 -7.46 9.51 -3.39
C LEU A 73 -8.15 9.91 -2.10
N GLN A 74 -8.76 8.96 -1.42
CA GLN A 74 -9.51 9.24 -0.20
C GLN A 74 -8.63 9.33 1.04
N PHE A 75 -7.64 8.46 1.16
CA PHE A 75 -6.91 8.29 2.40
C PHE A 75 -5.46 8.74 2.35
N ASP A 76 -4.87 8.83 1.17
CA ASP A 76 -3.47 9.23 1.05
C ASP A 76 -3.38 10.76 1.08
N SER A 77 -2.73 11.27 2.11
CA SER A 77 -2.60 12.72 2.24
C SER A 77 -1.50 13.28 1.35
N GLY A 78 -0.74 12.43 0.69
CA GLY A 78 0.35 12.88 -0.15
C GLY A 78 1.67 13.07 0.57
N ASP A 79 1.70 12.75 1.85
CA ASP A 79 2.94 12.89 2.63
C ASP A 79 3.75 11.61 2.71
#